data_dc4c0e8c641742382b5fa4bab9d3c0ee
#
_entry.id   dc4c0e8c641742382b5fa4bab9d3c0ee
#
_cell.length_a   1.000
_cell.length_b   1.000
_cell.length_c   1.000
_cell.angle_alpha   90.00
_cell.angle_beta   90.00
_cell.angle_gamma   90.00
#
_symmetry.space_group_name_H-M   'P 1'
#
loop_
_entity.id
_entity.type
_entity.pdbx_description
1 polymer ?
#
loop_
_entity_poly.entity_id
_entity_poly.type
_entity_poly.pdbx_seq_one_letter_code
_entity_poly.pdbx_strand_id
1 'polypeptide(L)'
;NTIRNHLAMKEYGRHIQKMIEYLLTIEDKETRQRNAYAVIELMGFLNPHLKNVEDFRHKLWDHLFLISDFKLDVESPYPIPTRETLSEKPKPLAYPKRYPRYSHLGKNMELVINKALKEENPEKRQGFANTETIAAVCCTSGQFAAGINRL
;
A
#
# COMPACT_ATOMS: atom_id res chain seq x y z
N ASN A 1 26.02 -21.71 2.01
CA ASN A 1 26.77 -20.58 1.43
C ASN A 1 26.81 -19.39 2.38
N THR A 2 27.44 -19.60 3.54
CA THR A 2 27.58 -18.61 4.62
C THR A 2 28.66 -17.54 4.34
N ILE A 3 29.47 -17.73 3.29
CA ILE A 3 30.60 -16.85 2.93
C ILE A 3 30.17 -15.64 2.08
N ARG A 4 28.94 -15.64 1.55
CA ARG A 4 28.47 -14.55 0.69
C ARG A 4 27.92 -13.39 1.54
N ASN A 5 28.21 -12.17 1.12
CA ASN A 5 27.67 -10.95 1.73
C ASN A 5 26.14 -11.01 1.79
N HIS A 6 25.58 -10.41 2.84
CA HIS A 6 24.14 -10.30 2.99
C HIS A 6 23.54 -9.55 1.79
N LEU A 7 22.41 -10.03 1.30
CA LEU A 7 21.70 -9.40 0.21
C LEU A 7 20.80 -8.31 0.78
N ALA A 8 21.08 -7.05 0.46
CA ALA A 8 20.33 -5.91 0.97
C ALA A 8 18.87 -5.92 0.45
N MET A 9 18.68 -6.15 -0.86
CA MET A 9 17.36 -6.27 -1.47
C MET A 9 17.29 -7.51 -2.36
N LYS A 10 16.33 -8.38 -2.06
CA LYS A 10 16.13 -9.63 -2.80
C LYS A 10 15.57 -9.41 -4.20
N GLU A 11 14.83 -8.34 -4.41
CA GLU A 11 14.10 -8.00 -5.63
C GLU A 11 15.00 -7.77 -6.83
N TYR A 12 16.18 -7.17 -6.63
CA TYR A 12 17.14 -6.88 -7.70
C TYR A 12 18.24 -7.92 -7.84
N GLY A 13 18.41 -8.77 -6.84
CA GLY A 13 19.41 -9.80 -6.83
C GLY A 13 20.85 -9.30 -6.64
N ARG A 14 21.80 -10.23 -6.69
CA ARG A 14 23.20 -9.96 -6.38
C ARG A 14 23.96 -9.19 -7.46
N HIS A 15 23.45 -9.21 -8.68
CA HIS A 15 24.12 -8.51 -9.79
C HIS A 15 24.03 -6.98 -9.60
N ILE A 16 22.86 -6.48 -9.27
CA ILE A 16 22.66 -5.06 -8.99
C ILE A 16 23.47 -4.64 -7.76
N GLN A 17 23.48 -5.43 -6.70
CA GLN A 17 24.29 -5.15 -5.51
C GLN A 17 25.78 -5.03 -5.87
N LYS A 18 26.34 -5.95 -6.67
CA LYS A 18 27.73 -5.87 -7.12
C LYS A 18 28.00 -4.65 -8.01
N MET A 19 27.04 -4.26 -8.88
CA MET A 19 27.17 -3.04 -9.68
C MET A 19 27.21 -1.80 -8.79
N ILE A 20 26.40 -1.74 -7.74
CA ILE A 20 26.40 -0.63 -6.79
C ILE A 20 27.69 -0.64 -5.96
N GLU A 21 28.17 -1.80 -5.51
CA GLU A 21 29.47 -1.94 -4.84
C GLU A 21 30.61 -1.42 -5.76
N TYR A 22 30.54 -1.71 -7.08
CA TYR A 22 31.50 -1.17 -8.05
C TYR A 22 31.38 0.35 -8.19
N LEU A 23 30.19 0.94 -8.17
CA LEU A 23 29.99 2.40 -8.18
C LEU A 23 30.74 3.10 -7.04
N LEU A 24 30.80 2.46 -5.87
CA LEU A 24 31.52 3.00 -4.72
C LEU A 24 33.03 3.03 -4.91
N THR A 25 33.59 2.22 -5.83
CA THR A 25 35.03 2.20 -6.13
C THR A 25 35.46 3.25 -7.16
N ILE A 26 34.50 3.87 -7.87
CA ILE A 26 34.78 4.88 -8.89
C ILE A 26 35.05 6.20 -8.21
N GLU A 27 36.24 6.77 -8.41
CA GLU A 27 36.65 8.08 -7.86
C GLU A 27 36.05 9.25 -8.66
N ASP A 28 35.95 9.10 -9.97
CA ASP A 28 35.45 10.15 -10.86
C ASP A 28 33.93 10.35 -10.70
N LYS A 29 33.54 11.57 -10.29
CA LYS A 29 32.14 11.93 -10.00
C LYS A 29 31.24 11.84 -11.24
N GLU A 30 31.71 12.29 -12.41
CA GLU A 30 30.90 12.27 -13.62
C GLU A 30 30.63 10.84 -14.11
N THR A 31 31.67 10.02 -14.12
CA THR A 31 31.56 8.61 -14.48
C THR A 31 30.65 7.84 -13.51
N ARG A 32 30.79 8.11 -12.22
CA ARG A 32 29.93 7.54 -11.18
C ARG A 32 28.47 7.93 -11.36
N GLN A 33 28.20 9.21 -11.65
CA GLN A 33 26.85 9.72 -11.92
C GLN A 33 26.23 9.04 -13.14
N ARG A 34 26.97 8.95 -14.24
CA ARG A 34 26.52 8.30 -15.49
C ARG A 34 26.18 6.82 -15.27
N ASN A 35 27.04 6.13 -14.55
CA ASN A 35 26.84 4.72 -14.24
C ASN A 35 25.68 4.50 -13.27
N ALA A 36 25.44 5.41 -12.32
CA ALA A 36 24.28 5.35 -11.43
C ALA A 36 22.96 5.45 -12.19
N TYR A 37 22.86 6.33 -13.19
CA TYR A 37 21.69 6.39 -14.06
C TYR A 37 21.48 5.07 -14.83
N ALA A 38 22.55 4.49 -15.37
CA ALA A 38 22.46 3.20 -16.08
C ALA A 38 21.98 2.07 -15.16
N VAL A 39 22.44 2.04 -13.89
CA VAL A 39 21.98 1.07 -12.91
C VAL A 39 20.49 1.26 -12.58
N ILE A 40 20.01 2.51 -12.44
CA ILE A 40 18.59 2.81 -12.20
C ILE A 40 17.71 2.35 -13.37
N GLU A 41 18.14 2.60 -14.61
CA GLU A 41 17.42 2.12 -15.79
C GLU A 41 17.34 0.59 -15.82
N LEU A 42 18.45 -0.08 -15.49
CA LEU A 42 18.48 -1.53 -15.37
C LEU A 42 17.56 -2.06 -14.27
N MET A 43 17.53 -1.41 -13.10
CA MET A 43 16.60 -1.73 -12.01
C MET A 43 15.14 -1.58 -12.45
N GLY A 44 14.82 -0.53 -13.20
CA GLY A 44 13.49 -0.32 -13.76
C GLY A 44 13.13 -1.36 -14.84
N PHE A 45 14.10 -1.82 -15.62
CA PHE A 45 13.89 -2.87 -16.61
C PHE A 45 13.62 -4.23 -15.99
N LEU A 46 14.28 -4.56 -14.89
CA LEU A 46 14.05 -5.82 -14.15
C LEU A 46 12.65 -5.91 -13.53
N ASN A 47 12.03 -4.78 -13.23
CA ASN A 47 10.71 -4.70 -12.60
C ASN A 47 9.71 -3.92 -13.48
N PRO A 48 9.27 -4.45 -14.62
CA PRO A 48 8.42 -3.72 -15.56
C PRO A 48 7.03 -3.38 -15.00
N HIS A 49 6.54 -4.13 -14.02
CA HIS A 49 5.26 -3.87 -13.36
C HIS A 49 5.24 -2.56 -12.56
N LEU A 50 6.41 -2.04 -12.17
CA LEU A 50 6.52 -0.76 -11.47
C LEU A 50 6.31 0.44 -12.39
N LYS A 51 6.42 0.29 -13.71
CA LYS A 51 6.28 1.39 -14.69
C LYS A 51 4.89 2.07 -14.64
N ASN A 52 3.88 1.35 -14.18
CA ASN A 52 2.51 1.87 -14.07
C ASN A 52 2.28 2.73 -12.81
N VAL A 53 3.28 2.85 -11.95
CA VAL A 53 3.22 3.67 -10.73
C VAL A 53 3.93 4.99 -11.02
N GLU A 54 3.27 6.13 -10.80
CA GLU A 54 3.80 7.47 -11.10
C GLU A 54 5.15 7.74 -10.44
N ASP A 55 5.30 7.31 -9.18
CA ASP A 55 6.51 7.54 -8.37
C ASP A 55 7.56 6.42 -8.47
N PHE A 56 7.52 5.56 -9.50
CA PHE A 56 8.43 4.42 -9.55
C PHE A 56 9.91 4.85 -9.61
N ARG A 57 10.23 5.95 -10.30
CA ARG A 57 11.60 6.46 -10.41
C ARG A 57 12.14 6.93 -9.07
N HIS A 58 11.31 7.60 -8.27
CA HIS A 58 11.69 8.01 -6.91
C HIS A 58 12.06 6.78 -6.06
N LYS A 59 11.23 5.74 -6.08
CA LYS A 59 11.52 4.49 -5.36
C LYS A 59 12.81 3.80 -5.81
N LEU A 60 13.13 3.84 -7.10
CA LEU A 60 14.38 3.26 -7.60
C LEU A 60 15.61 3.99 -7.04
N TRP A 61 15.55 5.32 -6.94
CA TRP A 61 16.60 6.11 -6.31
C TRP A 61 16.72 5.81 -4.81
N ASP A 62 15.61 5.70 -4.10
CA ASP A 62 15.60 5.32 -2.68
C ASP A 62 16.23 3.94 -2.46
N HIS A 63 15.91 2.98 -3.33
CA HIS A 63 16.49 1.64 -3.30
C HIS A 63 18.00 1.65 -3.61
N LEU A 64 18.45 2.50 -4.54
CA LEU A 64 19.87 2.68 -4.83
C LEU A 64 20.63 3.15 -3.58
N PHE A 65 20.11 4.18 -2.90
CA PHE A 65 20.71 4.69 -1.65
C PHE A 65 20.65 3.65 -0.54
N LEU A 66 19.57 2.89 -0.42
CA LEU A 66 19.43 1.84 0.58
C LEU A 66 20.47 0.72 0.37
N ILE A 67 20.65 0.25 -0.86
CA ILE A 67 21.62 -0.82 -1.18
C ILE A 67 23.06 -0.34 -0.98
N SER A 68 23.37 0.93 -1.28
CA SER A 68 24.67 1.53 -1.06
C SER A 68 24.94 1.91 0.39
N ASP A 69 23.99 1.68 1.30
CA ASP A 69 24.06 2.08 2.72
C ASP A 69 24.33 3.59 2.91
N PHE A 70 23.72 4.41 2.02
CA PHE A 70 23.87 5.88 1.99
C PHE A 70 25.29 6.40 1.83
N LYS A 71 26.21 5.55 1.33
CA LYS A 71 27.62 5.92 1.11
C LYS A 71 27.88 6.51 -0.29
N LEU A 72 26.89 6.39 -1.19
CA LEU A 72 27.04 6.81 -2.56
C LEU A 72 26.84 8.34 -2.67
N ASP A 73 27.88 9.04 -3.12
CA ASP A 73 27.82 10.47 -3.43
C ASP A 73 27.43 10.66 -4.90
N VAL A 74 26.13 10.73 -5.15
CA VAL A 74 25.52 10.90 -6.48
C VAL A 74 24.37 11.90 -6.37
N GLU A 75 24.27 12.80 -7.32
CA GLU A 75 23.17 13.77 -7.40
C GLU A 75 21.89 13.07 -7.89
N SER A 76 20.86 13.08 -7.06
CA SER A 76 19.56 12.56 -7.43
C SER A 76 18.59 13.69 -7.76
N PRO A 77 17.67 13.50 -8.73
CA PRO A 77 16.62 14.48 -9.00
C PRO A 77 15.54 14.52 -7.91
N TYR A 78 15.60 13.60 -6.95
CA TYR A 78 14.67 13.47 -5.85
C TYR A 78 15.36 13.72 -4.50
N PRO A 79 14.61 14.11 -3.45
CA PRO A 79 15.19 14.29 -2.12
C PRO A 79 15.79 12.97 -1.63
N ILE A 80 17.00 13.03 -1.10
CA ILE A 80 17.69 11.85 -0.60
C ILE A 80 17.01 11.39 0.69
N PRO A 81 16.55 10.13 0.78
CA PRO A 81 15.90 9.62 1.99
C PRO A 81 16.93 9.50 3.12
N THR A 82 16.49 9.73 4.35
CA THR A 82 17.28 9.43 5.54
C THR A 82 16.95 8.03 6.05
N ARG A 83 17.91 7.39 6.73
CA ARG A 83 17.70 6.06 7.30
C ARG A 83 16.53 6.04 8.30
N GLU A 84 16.29 7.15 8.98
CA GLU A 84 15.21 7.32 9.94
C GLU A 84 13.85 7.29 9.26
N THR A 85 13.69 8.04 8.16
CA THR A 85 12.42 8.07 7.39
C THR A 85 12.06 6.71 6.80
N LEU A 86 13.04 5.93 6.36
CA LEU A 86 12.80 4.58 5.81
C LEU A 86 12.51 3.54 6.91
N SER A 87 12.96 3.75 8.13
CA SER A 87 12.70 2.85 9.26
C SER A 87 11.47 3.23 10.08
N GLU A 88 10.89 4.40 9.84
CA GLU A 88 9.70 4.87 10.54
C GLU A 88 8.51 3.96 10.26
N LYS A 89 7.94 3.41 11.31
CA LYS A 89 6.73 2.59 11.18
C LYS A 89 5.52 3.47 10.89
N PRO A 90 4.67 3.10 9.93
CA PRO A 90 3.46 3.84 9.66
C PRO A 90 2.59 3.91 10.93
N LYS A 91 1.95 5.06 11.13
CA LYS A 91 1.04 5.24 12.26
C LYS A 91 -0.07 4.19 12.17
N PRO A 92 -0.32 3.42 13.23
CA PRO A 92 -1.38 2.43 13.22
C PRO A 92 -2.72 3.11 13.01
N LEU A 93 -3.48 2.63 12.04
CA LEU A 93 -4.86 3.08 11.83
C LEU A 93 -5.67 2.73 13.08
N ALA A 94 -6.33 3.74 13.65
CA ALA A 94 -7.25 3.51 14.76
C ALA A 94 -8.38 2.60 14.32
N TYR A 95 -8.42 1.40 14.86
CA TYR A 95 -9.52 0.49 14.61
C TYR A 95 -10.78 1.03 15.29
N PRO A 96 -11.91 1.19 14.59
CA PRO A 96 -13.14 1.67 15.21
C PRO A 96 -13.62 0.64 16.24
N LYS A 97 -13.31 0.89 17.52
CA LYS A 97 -13.68 0.04 18.67
C LYS A 97 -15.17 0.10 19.01
N ARG A 98 -16.01 0.49 18.08
CA ARG A 98 -17.44 0.59 18.32
C ARG A 98 -18.07 -0.78 18.15
N TYR A 99 -18.38 -1.43 19.25
CA TYR A 99 -19.20 -2.63 19.25
C TYR A 99 -20.63 -2.24 18.86
N PRO A 100 -21.27 -2.93 17.92
CA PRO A 100 -22.66 -2.68 17.58
C PRO A 100 -23.52 -3.01 18.79
N ARG A 101 -24.56 -2.20 19.05
CA ARG A 101 -25.48 -2.39 20.16
C ARG A 101 -26.19 -3.74 20.07
N TYR A 102 -26.44 -4.20 18.85
CA TYR A 102 -27.01 -5.51 18.54
C TYR A 102 -26.02 -6.28 17.65
N SER A 103 -25.25 -7.15 18.26
CA SER A 103 -24.17 -7.88 17.53
C SER A 103 -24.70 -8.79 16.41
N HIS A 104 -25.90 -9.35 16.56
CA HIS A 104 -26.55 -10.21 15.57
C HIS A 104 -27.03 -9.47 14.30
N LEU A 105 -27.30 -8.18 14.39
CA LEU A 105 -27.70 -7.35 13.26
C LEU A 105 -26.50 -6.70 12.53
N GLY A 106 -25.37 -6.62 13.23
CA GLY A 106 -24.16 -6.01 12.70
C GLY A 106 -24.18 -4.48 12.69
N LYS A 107 -23.00 -3.91 12.42
CA LYS A 107 -22.79 -2.47 12.48
C LYS A 107 -23.51 -1.71 11.36
N ASN A 108 -23.67 -2.32 10.21
CA ASN A 108 -24.29 -1.67 9.05
C ASN A 108 -25.78 -1.37 9.31
N MET A 109 -26.48 -2.28 9.98
CA MET A 109 -27.89 -2.06 10.35
C MET A 109 -28.02 -0.89 11.34
N GLU A 110 -27.17 -0.81 12.34
CA GLU A 110 -27.14 0.33 13.26
C GLU A 110 -26.92 1.67 12.53
N LEU A 111 -26.04 1.69 11.52
CA LEU A 111 -25.80 2.89 10.72
C LEU A 111 -27.02 3.28 9.87
N VAL A 112 -27.71 2.30 9.27
CA VAL A 112 -28.92 2.54 8.47
C VAL A 112 -30.05 3.07 9.36
N ILE A 113 -30.27 2.47 10.54
CA ILE A 113 -31.26 2.93 11.52
C ILE A 113 -30.97 4.39 11.95
N ASN A 114 -29.71 4.67 12.30
CA ASN A 114 -29.32 6.02 12.71
C ASN A 114 -29.50 7.04 11.58
N LYS A 115 -29.30 6.62 10.32
CA LYS A 115 -29.54 7.44 9.15
C LYS A 115 -31.03 7.69 8.91
N ALA A 116 -31.85 6.64 9.02
CA ALA A 116 -33.30 6.73 8.92
C ALA A 116 -33.92 7.67 9.99
N LEU A 117 -33.38 7.65 11.21
CA LEU A 117 -33.82 8.55 12.30
C LEU A 117 -33.48 10.02 12.04
N LYS A 118 -32.41 10.29 11.28
CA LYS A 118 -31.98 11.66 10.95
C LYS A 118 -32.67 12.23 9.72
N GLU A 119 -33.32 11.40 8.92
CA GLU A 119 -33.99 11.85 7.69
C GLU A 119 -35.32 12.54 8.04
N GLU A 120 -35.51 13.75 7.51
CA GLU A 120 -36.73 14.54 7.67
C GLU A 120 -37.83 14.12 6.69
N ASN A 121 -37.45 13.56 5.53
CA ASN A 121 -38.37 13.16 4.47
C ASN A 121 -39.10 11.87 4.82
N PRO A 122 -40.46 11.85 4.98
CA PRO A 122 -41.20 10.69 5.43
C PRO A 122 -41.13 9.51 4.43
N GLU A 123 -41.11 9.78 3.12
CA GLU A 123 -41.03 8.74 2.09
C GLU A 123 -39.69 7.99 2.13
N LYS A 124 -38.57 8.74 2.27
CA LYS A 124 -37.23 8.14 2.40
C LYS A 124 -37.10 7.33 3.70
N ARG A 125 -37.67 7.87 4.78
CA ARG A 125 -37.69 7.19 6.09
C ARG A 125 -38.44 5.84 5.99
N GLN A 126 -39.58 5.81 5.29
CA GLN A 126 -40.32 4.58 5.04
C GLN A 126 -39.52 3.60 4.17
N GLY A 127 -38.80 4.10 3.16
CA GLY A 127 -37.91 3.28 2.33
C GLY A 127 -36.81 2.60 3.15
N PHE A 128 -36.18 3.32 4.08
CA PHE A 128 -35.20 2.73 4.98
C PHE A 128 -35.83 1.67 5.92
N ALA A 129 -37.00 1.93 6.49
CA ALA A 129 -37.70 0.97 7.34
C ALA A 129 -38.06 -0.32 6.61
N ASN A 130 -38.49 -0.24 5.35
CA ASN A 130 -38.79 -1.41 4.53
C ASN A 130 -37.53 -2.24 4.25
N THR A 131 -36.39 -1.60 3.98
CA THR A 131 -35.10 -2.27 3.74
C THR A 131 -34.60 -3.00 5.00
N GLU A 132 -34.79 -2.41 6.17
CA GLU A 132 -34.43 -3.02 7.46
C GLU A 132 -35.29 -4.24 7.75
N THR A 133 -36.59 -4.16 7.50
CA THR A 133 -37.53 -5.28 7.71
C THR A 133 -37.15 -6.48 6.84
N ILE A 134 -36.81 -6.25 5.59
CA ILE A 134 -36.35 -7.30 4.66
C ILE A 134 -35.04 -7.92 5.14
N ALA A 135 -34.06 -7.10 5.53
CA ALA A 135 -32.78 -7.58 6.00
C ALA A 135 -32.88 -8.37 7.32
N ALA A 136 -33.71 -7.92 8.25
CA ALA A 136 -33.95 -8.62 9.51
C ALA A 136 -34.63 -9.98 9.28
N VAL A 137 -35.62 -10.05 8.40
CA VAL A 137 -36.30 -11.31 8.04
C VAL A 137 -35.34 -12.29 7.35
N CYS A 138 -34.49 -11.81 6.46
CA CYS A 138 -33.45 -12.64 5.81
C CYS A 138 -32.44 -13.22 6.82
N CYS A 139 -32.02 -12.42 7.81
CA CYS A 139 -31.09 -12.89 8.84
C CYS A 139 -31.70 -13.93 9.80
N THR A 140 -33.00 -13.83 10.09
CA THR A 140 -33.68 -14.75 11.02
C THR A 140 -34.14 -16.06 10.38
N SER A 141 -34.40 -16.05 9.06
CA SER A 141 -34.95 -17.23 8.36
C SER A 141 -33.89 -18.16 7.75
N GLY A 142 -32.59 -17.82 7.79
CA GLY A 142 -31.54 -18.68 7.19
C GLY A 142 -31.66 -18.93 5.69
N GLN A 143 -32.59 -18.27 4.99
CA GLN A 143 -32.90 -18.48 3.56
C GLN A 143 -32.34 -17.31 2.72
N PHE A 144 -31.04 -17.27 2.58
CA PHE A 144 -30.35 -16.27 1.74
C PHE A 144 -30.49 -16.54 0.22
N ALA A 145 -31.17 -17.60 -0.20
CA ALA A 145 -31.14 -18.05 -1.61
C ALA A 145 -32.43 -17.96 -2.41
N ALA A 146 -33.58 -17.62 -1.82
CA ALA A 146 -34.86 -17.77 -2.53
C ALA A 146 -35.65 -16.47 -2.81
N GLY A 147 -35.22 -15.33 -2.34
CA GLY A 147 -36.02 -14.07 -2.34
C GLY A 147 -35.73 -13.06 -3.45
N ILE A 148 -34.66 -13.21 -4.25
CA ILE A 148 -34.23 -12.17 -5.22
C ILE A 148 -34.84 -12.36 -6.63
N ASN A 149 -35.49 -13.50 -6.91
CA ASN A 149 -36.03 -13.81 -8.26
C ASN A 149 -37.54 -13.58 -8.43
N ARG A 150 -38.19 -12.78 -7.60
CA ARG A 150 -39.60 -12.41 -7.82
C ARG A 150 -39.82 -10.91 -7.47
N LEU A 151 -39.33 -10.04 -8.32
CA LEU A 151 -39.94 -8.75 -8.63
C LEU A 151 -39.50 -8.33 -10.02
#